data_161dbc141e5c31900a48f4d7f2da1101
#
_entry.id   161dbc141e5c31900a48f4d7f2da1101
#
_cell.length_a   1.000
_cell.length_b   1.000
_cell.length_c   1.000
_cell.angle_alpha   90.00
_cell.angle_beta   90.00
_cell.angle_gamma   90.00
#
_symmetry.space_group_name_H-M   'P 1'
#
loop_
_entity.id
_entity.type
_entity.pdbx_description
1 polymer ?
#
loop_
_entity_poly.entity_id
_entity_poly.type
_entity_poly.pdbx_seq_one_letter_code
_entity_poly.pdbx_strand_id
1 'polypeptide(L)'
;YKLCKENEIKPIGGVEIRVENELYYICLARNQHSIGEINRVLTSYNCEGIEIPKSNPVFQSTIVIYPLHNIPEQLSVNEYIGIRPEELNLLYQPELKALIYKMVILQPVTFKTKTEYNLHRILRAIDHNTLVTLLPENEVCKSSEKFCKKKDLLALYGNYPEIIANTKLVVNQCSFEFDFSTPKNKKHFMESRESDYELLKRLAY
;
A
#
# COMPACT_ATOMS: atom_id res chain seq x y z
N TYR A 1 -4.92 13.97 1.95
CA TYR A 1 -6.03 13.83 2.88
C TYR A 1 -6.96 15.04 2.83
N LYS A 2 -6.47 16.29 3.08
CA LYS A 2 -7.28 17.53 3.08
C LYS A 2 -8.02 17.70 1.74
N LEU A 3 -7.32 17.66 0.62
CA LEU A 3 -7.91 17.76 -0.71
C LEU A 3 -8.96 16.67 -0.98
N CYS A 4 -8.78 15.45 -0.49
CA CYS A 4 -9.78 14.40 -0.64
C CYS A 4 -11.07 14.77 0.11
N LYS A 5 -10.95 15.27 1.35
CA LYS A 5 -12.12 15.70 2.15
C LYS A 5 -12.86 16.88 1.50
N GLU A 6 -12.12 17.87 1.01
CA GLU A 6 -12.68 19.04 0.29
C GLU A 6 -13.43 18.65 -0.99
N ASN A 7 -13.07 17.55 -1.63
CA ASN A 7 -13.68 17.05 -2.86
C ASN A 7 -14.59 15.83 -2.64
N GLU A 8 -14.98 15.53 -1.40
CA GLU A 8 -15.85 14.39 -1.03
C GLU A 8 -15.29 13.02 -1.48
N ILE A 9 -13.95 12.91 -1.59
CA ILE A 9 -13.26 11.68 -1.91
C ILE A 9 -12.85 11.00 -0.61
N LYS A 10 -13.22 9.74 -0.43
CA LYS A 10 -12.80 8.93 0.71
C LYS A 10 -11.29 8.63 0.64
N PRO A 11 -10.45 9.17 1.52
CA PRO A 11 -9.03 8.83 1.57
C PRO A 11 -8.83 7.43 2.19
N ILE A 12 -7.95 6.65 1.62
CA ILE A 12 -7.49 5.38 2.17
C ILE A 12 -5.97 5.49 2.34
N GLY A 13 -5.50 5.27 3.56
CA GLY A 13 -4.07 5.25 3.88
C GLY A 13 -3.53 3.85 3.77
N GLY A 14 -2.31 3.73 3.25
CA GLY A 14 -1.65 2.45 3.14
C GLY A 14 -0.20 2.60 2.70
N VAL A 15 0.50 1.49 2.65
CA VAL A 15 1.88 1.40 2.20
C VAL A 15 2.10 0.14 1.37
N GLU A 16 2.87 0.26 0.31
CA GLU A 16 3.41 -0.88 -0.44
C GLU A 16 4.73 -1.33 0.20
N ILE A 17 4.83 -2.59 0.53
CA ILE A 17 6.06 -3.21 1.00
C ILE A 17 6.76 -3.82 -0.20
N ARG A 18 7.91 -3.26 -0.55
CA ARG A 18 8.74 -3.67 -1.69
C ARG A 18 10.16 -3.97 -1.24
N VAL A 19 10.75 -4.99 -1.84
CA VAL A 19 12.17 -5.32 -1.71
C VAL A 19 12.73 -5.46 -3.12
N GLU A 20 13.80 -4.75 -3.44
CA GLU A 20 14.42 -4.76 -4.78
C GLU A 20 13.40 -4.57 -5.94
N ASN A 21 12.47 -3.64 -5.80
CA ASN A 21 11.35 -3.38 -6.73
C ASN A 21 10.27 -4.48 -6.79
N GLU A 22 10.42 -5.64 -6.16
CA GLU A 22 9.39 -6.66 -6.06
C GLU A 22 8.35 -6.24 -5.01
N LEU A 23 7.06 -6.24 -5.39
CA LEU A 23 5.96 -5.99 -4.46
C LEU A 23 5.69 -7.25 -3.64
N TYR A 24 5.94 -7.19 -2.33
CA TYR A 24 5.62 -8.29 -1.43
C TYR A 24 4.16 -8.27 -1.01
N TYR A 25 3.69 -7.14 -0.51
CA TYR A 25 2.28 -6.93 -0.15
C TYR A 25 1.96 -5.46 0.05
N ILE A 26 0.67 -5.16 0.08
CA ILE A 26 0.13 -3.82 0.35
C ILE A 26 -0.59 -3.87 1.69
N CYS A 27 -0.24 -2.93 2.57
CA CYS A 27 -0.93 -2.74 3.86
C CYS A 27 -1.91 -1.58 3.74
N LEU A 28 -3.17 -1.79 4.05
CA LEU A 28 -4.19 -0.73 4.11
C LEU A 28 -4.63 -0.48 5.55
N ALA A 29 -4.67 0.78 5.92
CA ALA A 29 -5.13 1.19 7.24
C ALA A 29 -6.64 1.12 7.33
N ARG A 30 -7.14 0.26 8.21
CA ARG A 30 -8.54 0.09 8.53
C ARG A 30 -9.05 1.17 9.48
N ASN A 31 -8.19 1.59 10.39
CA ASN A 31 -8.46 2.61 11.41
C ASN A 31 -7.14 3.21 11.93
N GLN A 32 -7.21 4.06 12.95
CA GLN A 32 -6.03 4.69 13.54
C GLN A 32 -5.06 3.67 14.17
N HIS A 33 -5.55 2.57 14.73
CA HIS A 33 -4.71 1.51 15.30
C HIS A 33 -3.88 0.82 14.20
N SER A 34 -4.49 0.56 13.04
CA SER A 34 -3.80 -0.03 11.87
C SER A 34 -2.65 0.83 11.38
N ILE A 35 -2.80 2.17 11.40
CA ILE A 35 -1.68 3.08 11.06
C ILE A 35 -0.53 2.90 12.06
N GLY A 36 -0.86 2.76 13.34
CA GLY A 36 0.13 2.48 14.39
C GLY A 36 0.84 1.15 14.17
N GLU A 37 0.13 0.09 13.76
CA GLU A 37 0.72 -1.21 13.41
C GLU A 37 1.71 -1.08 12.23
N ILE A 38 1.27 -0.45 11.14
CA ILE A 38 2.09 -0.23 9.95
C ILE A 38 3.37 0.55 10.31
N ASN A 39 3.23 1.65 11.05
CA ASN A 39 4.37 2.49 11.42
C ASN A 39 5.38 1.74 12.32
N ARG A 40 4.92 0.93 13.28
CA ARG A 40 5.82 0.13 14.11
C ARG A 40 6.63 -0.86 13.27
N VAL A 41 5.97 -1.58 12.37
CA VAL A 41 6.62 -2.54 11.47
C VAL A 41 7.65 -1.85 10.57
N LEU A 42 7.29 -0.72 9.95
CA LEU A 42 8.22 0.06 9.13
C LEU A 42 9.41 0.59 9.94
N THR A 43 9.17 1.00 11.19
CA THR A 43 10.25 1.46 12.09
C THR A 43 11.21 0.31 12.40
N SER A 44 10.71 -0.88 12.72
CA SER A 44 11.55 -2.05 12.97
C SER A 44 12.40 -2.41 11.75
N TYR A 45 11.81 -2.42 10.56
CA TYR A 45 12.57 -2.69 9.33
C TYR A 45 13.65 -1.64 9.06
N ASN A 46 13.32 -0.37 9.20
CA ASN A 46 14.24 0.72 8.84
C ASN A 46 15.31 1.00 9.91
N CYS A 47 14.98 0.84 11.21
CA CYS A 47 15.86 1.23 12.31
C CYS A 47 16.62 0.05 12.92
N GLU A 48 16.04 -1.15 12.89
CA GLU A 48 16.63 -2.33 13.53
C GLU A 48 17.30 -3.27 12.50
N GLY A 49 17.21 -2.96 11.20
CA GLY A 49 17.80 -3.75 10.12
C GLY A 49 17.18 -5.14 9.98
N ILE A 50 15.94 -5.32 10.43
CA ILE A 50 15.21 -6.58 10.29
C ILE A 50 14.84 -6.79 8.82
N GLU A 51 15.09 -7.96 8.28
CA GLU A 51 14.68 -8.32 6.92
C GLU A 51 13.15 -8.28 6.78
N ILE A 52 12.68 -7.70 5.68
CA ILE A 52 11.26 -7.65 5.37
C ILE A 52 10.80 -9.04 4.93
N PRO A 53 9.87 -9.69 5.67
CA PRO A 53 9.37 -11.00 5.30
C PRO A 53 8.45 -10.92 4.07
N LYS A 54 8.42 -11.97 3.25
CA LYS A 54 7.50 -12.08 2.10
C LYS A 54 6.04 -12.21 2.51
N SER A 55 5.78 -12.61 3.73
CA SER A 55 4.44 -12.72 4.32
C SER A 55 4.26 -11.74 5.47
N ASN A 56 3.00 -11.45 5.78
CA ASN A 56 2.60 -10.52 6.83
C ASN A 56 3.22 -10.85 8.20
N PRO A 57 3.90 -9.88 8.85
CA PRO A 57 4.29 -10.01 10.24
C PRO A 57 3.10 -9.73 11.17
N VAL A 58 2.16 -10.63 11.26
CA VAL A 58 1.05 -10.62 12.25
C VAL A 58 0.43 -9.24 12.55
N PHE A 59 -0.30 -8.68 11.57
CA PHE A 59 -1.16 -7.54 11.84
C PHE A 59 -2.52 -7.99 12.40
N GLN A 60 -3.04 -7.28 13.41
CA GLN A 60 -4.33 -7.57 14.02
C GLN A 60 -5.48 -6.85 13.32
N SER A 61 -5.28 -5.60 12.94
CA SER A 61 -6.33 -4.74 12.37
C SER A 61 -6.02 -4.21 10.97
N THR A 62 -4.80 -4.30 10.51
CA THR A 62 -4.39 -3.88 9.16
C THR A 62 -4.89 -4.87 8.12
N ILE A 63 -5.40 -4.36 7.00
CA ILE A 63 -5.73 -5.18 5.84
C ILE A 63 -4.47 -5.37 5.01
N VAL A 64 -4.20 -6.61 4.61
CA VAL A 64 -3.05 -6.94 3.76
C VAL A 64 -3.54 -7.49 2.43
N ILE A 65 -2.95 -7.01 1.33
CA ILE A 65 -3.26 -7.47 -0.02
C ILE A 65 -1.97 -7.99 -0.64
N TYR A 66 -1.94 -9.27 -0.97
CA TYR A 66 -0.83 -9.91 -1.65
C TYR A 66 -1.04 -9.86 -3.17
N PRO A 67 -0.02 -9.54 -3.96
CA PRO A 67 -0.08 -9.75 -5.40
C PRO A 67 -0.13 -11.25 -5.72
N LEU A 68 -0.66 -11.59 -6.90
CA LEU A 68 -0.90 -12.99 -7.28
C LEU A 68 0.36 -13.87 -7.27
N HIS A 69 1.54 -13.27 -7.51
CA HIS A 69 2.82 -14.00 -7.50
C HIS A 69 3.40 -14.25 -6.10
N ASN A 70 2.80 -13.69 -5.04
CA ASN A 70 3.28 -13.83 -3.66
C ASN A 70 2.15 -14.19 -2.68
N ILE A 71 1.34 -15.18 -3.02
CA ILE A 71 0.25 -15.65 -2.14
C ILE A 71 0.85 -16.53 -1.04
N PRO A 72 0.62 -16.25 0.26
CA PRO A 72 1.04 -17.12 1.33
C PRO A 72 0.23 -18.43 1.35
N GLU A 73 0.78 -19.48 1.94
CA GLU A 73 0.10 -20.78 2.06
C GLU A 73 -1.24 -20.71 2.77
N GLN A 74 -1.38 -19.81 3.73
CA GLN A 74 -2.62 -19.58 4.47
C GLN A 74 -2.92 -18.09 4.55
N LEU A 75 -4.17 -17.74 4.29
CA LEU A 75 -4.67 -16.36 4.38
C LEU A 75 -5.49 -16.16 5.64
N SER A 76 -5.12 -15.18 6.44
CA SER A 76 -5.89 -14.74 7.60
C SER A 76 -7.16 -13.98 7.20
N VAL A 77 -8.01 -13.66 8.18
CA VAL A 77 -9.29 -12.99 7.92
C VAL A 77 -9.11 -11.63 7.22
N ASN A 78 -8.10 -10.86 7.61
CA ASN A 78 -7.80 -9.52 7.08
C ASN A 78 -6.87 -9.54 5.85
N GLU A 79 -6.58 -10.71 5.29
CA GLU A 79 -5.69 -10.87 4.17
C GLU A 79 -6.45 -11.21 2.90
N TYR A 80 -6.05 -10.58 1.80
CA TYR A 80 -6.67 -10.66 0.49
C TYR A 80 -5.63 -10.86 -0.59
N ILE A 81 -6.07 -11.28 -1.77
CA ILE A 81 -5.26 -11.43 -2.98
C ILE A 81 -5.64 -10.33 -3.95
N GLY A 82 -4.67 -9.51 -4.33
CA GLY A 82 -4.86 -8.49 -5.36
C GLY A 82 -4.69 -9.08 -6.74
N ILE A 83 -5.73 -8.99 -7.57
CA ILE A 83 -5.68 -9.48 -8.95
C ILE A 83 -5.75 -8.31 -9.93
N ARG A 84 -4.83 -8.26 -10.88
CA ARG A 84 -4.77 -7.25 -11.93
C ARG A 84 -5.67 -7.63 -13.11
N PRO A 85 -6.13 -6.68 -13.93
CA PRO A 85 -6.93 -6.99 -15.12
C PRO A 85 -6.27 -7.99 -16.08
N GLU A 86 -4.96 -7.89 -16.29
CA GLU A 86 -4.19 -8.79 -17.14
C GLU A 86 -4.05 -10.22 -16.60
N GLU A 87 -4.32 -10.42 -15.30
CA GLU A 87 -4.21 -11.71 -14.62
C GLU A 87 -5.54 -12.47 -14.55
N LEU A 88 -6.65 -11.85 -14.99
CA LEU A 88 -7.98 -12.46 -14.92
C LEU A 88 -8.09 -13.78 -15.69
N ASN A 89 -7.31 -13.95 -16.74
CA ASN A 89 -7.24 -15.20 -17.51
C ASN A 89 -6.67 -16.37 -16.68
N LEU A 90 -5.90 -16.12 -15.62
CA LEU A 90 -5.37 -17.16 -14.75
C LEU A 90 -6.45 -17.77 -13.84
N LEU A 91 -7.60 -17.11 -13.66
CA LEU A 91 -8.73 -17.60 -12.87
C LEU A 91 -9.46 -18.81 -13.48
N TYR A 92 -9.06 -19.26 -14.67
CA TYR A 92 -9.48 -20.56 -15.20
C TYR A 92 -8.84 -21.75 -14.47
N GLN A 93 -7.73 -21.52 -13.74
CA GLN A 93 -7.08 -22.53 -12.94
C GLN A 93 -7.94 -22.82 -11.68
N PRO A 94 -8.26 -24.11 -11.40
CA PRO A 94 -9.15 -24.48 -10.31
C PRO A 94 -8.67 -23.99 -8.93
N GLU A 95 -7.35 -24.00 -8.70
CA GLU A 95 -6.71 -23.58 -7.46
C GLU A 95 -6.96 -22.09 -7.19
N LEU A 96 -6.76 -21.23 -8.20
CA LEU A 96 -7.01 -19.80 -8.10
C LEU A 96 -8.49 -19.48 -8.04
N LYS A 97 -9.31 -20.22 -8.79
CA LYS A 97 -10.77 -20.07 -8.77
C LYS A 97 -11.34 -20.32 -7.37
N ALA A 98 -10.80 -21.28 -6.64
CA ALA A 98 -11.21 -21.56 -5.26
C ALA A 98 -10.93 -20.40 -4.29
N LEU A 99 -10.01 -19.47 -4.63
CA LEU A 99 -9.63 -18.33 -3.81
C LEU A 99 -10.36 -17.02 -4.18
N ILE A 100 -11.29 -17.04 -5.14
CA ILE A 100 -12.00 -15.83 -5.61
C ILE A 100 -12.67 -15.07 -4.44
N TYR A 101 -13.15 -15.78 -3.42
CA TYR A 101 -13.78 -15.19 -2.24
C TYR A 101 -12.84 -14.29 -1.42
N LYS A 102 -11.53 -14.39 -1.63
CA LYS A 102 -10.48 -13.55 -1.01
C LYS A 102 -9.85 -12.56 -2.00
N MET A 103 -10.29 -12.55 -3.25
CA MET A 103 -9.69 -11.68 -4.26
C MET A 103 -10.29 -10.30 -4.26
N VAL A 104 -9.45 -9.31 -4.51
CA VAL A 104 -9.80 -7.87 -4.67
C VAL A 104 -9.13 -7.31 -5.93
N ILE A 105 -9.69 -6.25 -6.48
CA ILE A 105 -9.10 -5.54 -7.62
C ILE A 105 -7.78 -4.91 -7.21
N LEU A 106 -6.72 -5.18 -7.95
CA LEU A 106 -5.42 -4.54 -7.84
C LEU A 106 -5.12 -3.79 -9.14
N GLN A 107 -5.26 -2.47 -9.11
CA GLN A 107 -4.96 -1.60 -10.23
C GLN A 107 -3.95 -0.53 -9.82
N PRO A 108 -2.66 -0.77 -10.00
CA PRO A 108 -1.65 0.27 -9.86
C PRO A 108 -1.90 1.40 -10.87
N VAL A 109 -1.63 2.63 -10.46
CA VAL A 109 -1.77 3.81 -11.32
C VAL A 109 -0.50 4.63 -11.24
N THR A 110 0.27 4.64 -12.30
CA THR A 110 1.51 5.40 -12.40
C THR A 110 1.35 6.63 -13.32
N PHE A 111 0.50 6.55 -14.33
CA PHE A 111 0.31 7.61 -15.31
C PHE A 111 -1.13 7.67 -15.81
N LYS A 112 -1.50 8.81 -16.41
CA LYS A 112 -2.83 9.05 -16.99
C LYS A 112 -2.82 8.96 -18.51
N THR A 113 -1.77 9.49 -19.16
CA THR A 113 -1.67 9.60 -20.61
C THR A 113 -0.40 8.90 -21.14
N LYS A 114 -0.38 8.61 -22.44
CA LYS A 114 0.82 8.08 -23.11
C LYS A 114 2.02 9.02 -23.00
N THR A 115 1.79 10.31 -22.98
CA THR A 115 2.85 11.33 -22.80
C THR A 115 3.48 11.19 -21.42
N GLU A 116 2.67 11.02 -20.38
CA GLU A 116 3.16 10.81 -19.00
C GLU A 116 3.89 9.47 -18.85
N TYR A 117 3.44 8.42 -19.54
CA TYR A 117 4.16 7.15 -19.61
C TYR A 117 5.57 7.32 -20.21
N ASN A 118 5.68 8.06 -21.32
CA ASN A 118 6.97 8.36 -21.93
C ASN A 118 7.83 9.22 -21.00
N LEU A 119 7.24 10.19 -20.32
CA LEU A 119 7.93 11.02 -19.33
C LEU A 119 8.47 10.16 -18.16
N HIS A 120 7.67 9.24 -17.65
CA HIS A 120 8.10 8.28 -16.62
C HIS A 120 9.35 7.50 -17.09
N ARG A 121 9.34 6.96 -18.30
CA ARG A 121 10.50 6.24 -18.85
C ARG A 121 11.76 7.11 -18.97
N ILE A 122 11.60 8.37 -19.37
CA ILE A 122 12.71 9.33 -19.45
C ILE A 122 13.27 9.61 -18.05
N LEU A 123 12.41 9.85 -17.07
CA LEU A 123 12.83 10.10 -15.68
C LEU A 123 13.58 8.90 -15.09
N ARG A 124 13.10 7.66 -15.35
CA ARG A 124 13.79 6.45 -14.92
C ARG A 124 15.16 6.28 -15.62
N ALA A 125 15.25 6.60 -16.90
CA ALA A 125 16.51 6.56 -17.62
C ALA A 125 17.54 7.58 -17.07
N ILE A 126 17.08 8.76 -16.67
CA ILE A 126 17.92 9.76 -16.00
C ILE A 126 18.39 9.24 -14.63
N ASP A 127 17.47 8.69 -13.84
CA ASP A 127 17.75 8.13 -12.51
C ASP A 127 18.82 7.02 -12.57
N HIS A 128 18.72 6.13 -13.57
CA HIS A 128 19.67 5.05 -13.82
C HIS A 128 20.90 5.47 -14.65
N ASN A 129 21.01 6.73 -15.03
CA ASN A 129 22.07 7.25 -15.92
C ASN A 129 22.25 6.39 -17.19
N THR A 130 21.15 6.06 -17.86
CA THR A 130 21.14 5.18 -19.04
C THR A 130 20.27 5.74 -20.16
N LEU A 131 20.29 5.11 -21.33
CA LEU A 131 19.38 5.45 -22.41
C LEU A 131 18.00 4.82 -22.19
N VAL A 132 16.94 5.50 -22.62
CA VAL A 132 15.55 5.01 -22.53
C VAL A 132 15.36 3.64 -23.19
N THR A 133 16.14 3.36 -24.24
CA THR A 133 16.12 2.08 -24.98
C THR A 133 16.85 0.94 -24.28
N LEU A 134 17.71 1.27 -23.32
CA LEU A 134 18.50 0.29 -22.55
C LEU A 134 17.95 0.09 -21.13
N LEU A 135 16.86 0.78 -20.79
CA LEU A 135 16.25 0.68 -19.48
C LEU A 135 15.63 -0.72 -19.29
N PRO A 136 15.96 -1.46 -18.22
CA PRO A 136 15.38 -2.77 -17.92
C PRO A 136 13.86 -2.67 -17.73
N GLU A 137 13.13 -3.70 -18.14
CA GLU A 137 11.65 -3.72 -18.05
C GLU A 137 11.13 -3.64 -16.60
N ASN A 138 11.86 -4.22 -15.64
CA ASN A 138 11.51 -4.16 -14.21
C ASN A 138 11.72 -2.79 -13.58
N GLU A 139 12.41 -1.87 -14.28
CA GLU A 139 12.63 -0.49 -13.83
C GLU A 139 11.58 0.50 -14.38
N VAL A 140 10.67 0.01 -15.21
CA VAL A 140 9.60 0.81 -15.81
C VAL A 140 8.24 0.29 -15.36
N CYS A 141 7.30 1.20 -15.09
CA CYS A 141 5.92 0.80 -14.85
C CYS A 141 5.32 0.10 -16.08
N LYS A 142 4.42 -0.82 -15.85
CA LYS A 142 3.73 -1.50 -16.97
C LYS A 142 2.80 -0.53 -17.70
N SER A 143 2.62 -0.75 -19.00
CA SER A 143 1.69 0.06 -19.80
C SER A 143 0.23 -0.06 -19.35
N SER A 144 -0.10 -1.11 -18.60
CA SER A 144 -1.41 -1.33 -17.96
C SER A 144 -1.63 -0.47 -16.71
N GLU A 145 -0.58 0.12 -16.12
CA GLU A 145 -0.67 0.96 -14.92
C GLU A 145 -1.18 2.38 -15.22
N LYS A 146 -2.16 2.45 -16.09
CA LYS A 146 -2.80 3.68 -16.54
C LYS A 146 -4.03 3.98 -15.68
N PHE A 147 -4.22 5.28 -15.37
CA PHE A 147 -5.48 5.73 -14.78
C PHE A 147 -6.65 5.40 -15.71
N CYS A 148 -7.62 4.65 -15.21
CA CYS A 148 -8.86 4.32 -15.92
C CYS A 148 -10.08 4.80 -15.14
N LYS A 149 -11.18 5.05 -15.86
CA LYS A 149 -12.44 5.41 -15.21
C LYS A 149 -12.99 4.22 -14.44
N LYS A 150 -13.63 4.49 -13.30
CA LYS A 150 -14.25 3.45 -12.46
C LYS A 150 -15.16 2.51 -13.26
N LYS A 151 -15.98 3.05 -14.19
CA LYS A 151 -16.88 2.25 -15.04
C LYS A 151 -16.10 1.24 -15.89
N ASP A 152 -15.01 1.69 -16.51
CA ASP A 152 -14.20 0.87 -17.41
C ASP A 152 -13.46 -0.23 -16.62
N LEU A 153 -12.90 0.15 -15.44
CA LEU A 153 -12.27 -0.82 -14.54
C LEU A 153 -13.26 -1.90 -14.08
N LEU A 154 -14.46 -1.52 -13.63
CA LEU A 154 -15.46 -2.48 -13.20
C LEU A 154 -15.95 -3.39 -14.33
N ALA A 155 -16.00 -2.89 -15.56
CA ALA A 155 -16.38 -3.69 -16.73
C ALA A 155 -15.39 -4.84 -17.00
N LEU A 156 -14.09 -4.64 -16.74
CA LEU A 156 -13.07 -5.70 -16.88
C LEU A 156 -13.32 -6.88 -15.93
N TYR A 157 -13.86 -6.60 -14.75
CA TYR A 157 -14.19 -7.62 -13.73
C TYR A 157 -15.67 -8.07 -13.80
N GLY A 158 -16.40 -7.75 -14.86
CA GLY A 158 -17.84 -8.04 -14.98
C GLY A 158 -18.20 -9.53 -14.81
N ASN A 159 -17.32 -10.44 -15.23
CA ASN A 159 -17.49 -11.88 -15.05
C ASN A 159 -17.17 -12.38 -13.64
N TYR A 160 -16.65 -11.51 -12.75
CA TYR A 160 -16.22 -11.84 -11.40
C TYR A 160 -16.82 -10.87 -10.36
N PRO A 161 -18.15 -10.89 -10.17
CA PRO A 161 -18.83 -9.95 -9.27
C PRO A 161 -18.37 -10.05 -7.82
N GLU A 162 -17.90 -11.22 -7.39
CA GLU A 162 -17.34 -11.44 -6.05
C GLU A 162 -16.10 -10.58 -5.80
N ILE A 163 -15.18 -10.47 -6.77
CA ILE A 163 -13.98 -9.63 -6.68
C ILE A 163 -14.37 -8.16 -6.49
N ILE A 164 -15.40 -7.71 -7.24
CA ILE A 164 -15.93 -6.35 -7.10
C ILE A 164 -16.55 -6.14 -5.71
N ALA A 165 -17.31 -7.11 -5.21
CA ALA A 165 -17.94 -7.06 -3.89
C ALA A 165 -16.88 -7.01 -2.78
N ASN A 166 -15.88 -7.88 -2.82
CA ASN A 166 -14.77 -7.92 -1.87
C ASN A 166 -14.00 -6.58 -1.87
N THR A 167 -13.72 -6.02 -3.05
CA THR A 167 -13.06 -4.71 -3.16
C THR A 167 -13.87 -3.61 -2.49
N LYS A 168 -15.18 -3.57 -2.72
CA LYS A 168 -16.08 -2.62 -2.04
C LYS A 168 -16.07 -2.81 -0.53
N LEU A 169 -16.07 -4.06 -0.06
CA LEU A 169 -16.02 -4.40 1.36
C LEU A 169 -14.71 -3.87 1.97
N VAL A 170 -13.58 -4.16 1.38
CA VAL A 170 -12.26 -3.67 1.83
C VAL A 170 -12.23 -2.14 1.86
N VAL A 171 -12.64 -1.47 0.79
CA VAL A 171 -12.71 0.00 0.72
C VAL A 171 -13.61 0.57 1.83
N ASN A 172 -14.76 -0.07 2.09
CA ASN A 172 -15.69 0.40 3.12
C ASN A 172 -15.16 0.22 4.55
N GLN A 173 -14.35 -0.82 4.78
CA GLN A 173 -13.72 -1.06 6.08
C GLN A 173 -12.60 -0.06 6.40
N CYS A 174 -11.97 0.54 5.39
CA CYS A 174 -10.92 1.53 5.60
C CYS A 174 -11.52 2.87 6.00
N SER A 175 -11.20 3.34 7.19
CA SER A 175 -11.65 4.64 7.70
C SER A 175 -10.67 5.14 8.76
N PHE A 176 -9.96 6.22 8.47
CA PHE A 176 -9.12 6.88 9.45
C PHE A 176 -9.23 8.39 9.31
N GLU A 177 -8.93 9.09 10.38
CA GLU A 177 -8.91 10.54 10.41
C GLU A 177 -7.53 11.06 10.78
N PHE A 178 -7.10 12.09 10.05
CA PHE A 178 -5.88 12.82 10.35
C PHE A 178 -6.24 14.11 11.07
N ASP A 179 -5.83 14.21 12.32
CA ASP A 179 -5.91 15.45 13.07
C ASP A 179 -4.64 16.29 12.80
N PHE A 180 -4.84 17.42 12.08
CA PHE A 180 -3.78 18.39 11.79
C PHE A 180 -3.79 19.58 12.72
N SER A 181 -4.77 19.69 13.60
CA SER A 181 -4.96 20.85 14.50
C SER A 181 -4.27 20.68 15.85
N THR A 182 -4.23 19.45 16.36
CA THR A 182 -3.62 19.16 17.65
C THR A 182 -2.12 18.95 17.52
N PRO A 183 -1.28 19.71 18.26
CA PRO A 183 0.15 19.46 18.33
C PRO A 183 0.43 18.05 18.85
N LYS A 184 1.13 17.23 18.06
CA LYS A 184 1.43 15.81 18.39
C LYS A 184 2.83 15.62 18.96
N ASN A 185 3.64 16.67 18.96
CA ASN A 185 4.95 16.64 19.58
C ASN A 185 4.81 16.51 21.08
N LYS A 186 5.55 15.60 21.67
CA LYS A 186 5.66 15.47 23.11
C LYS A 186 6.21 16.79 23.67
N LYS A 187 5.48 17.43 24.58
CA LYS A 187 5.89 18.71 25.19
C LYS A 187 6.97 18.53 26.26
N HIS A 188 6.98 17.38 26.91
CA HIS A 188 7.89 17.00 27.96
C HIS A 188 8.41 15.58 27.68
N PHE A 189 9.66 15.32 28.00
CA PHE A 189 10.24 13.98 27.96
C PHE A 189 9.80 13.17 29.19
N MET A 190 9.88 13.82 30.35
CA MET A 190 9.40 13.32 31.65
C MET A 190 7.93 13.70 31.87
N GLU A 191 7.47 13.67 33.10
CA GLU A 191 6.09 14.00 33.48
C GLU A 191 5.80 15.51 33.42
N SER A 192 6.80 16.36 33.64
CA SER A 192 6.68 17.82 33.63
C SER A 192 7.91 18.51 33.03
N ARG A 193 7.77 19.79 32.71
CA ARG A 193 8.88 20.63 32.24
C ARG A 193 9.97 20.78 33.28
N GLU A 194 9.60 20.85 34.54
CA GLU A 194 10.52 20.96 35.70
C GLU A 194 11.36 19.66 35.80
N SER A 195 10.73 18.51 35.66
CA SER A 195 11.41 17.20 35.64
C SER A 195 12.38 17.06 34.46
N ASP A 196 12.01 17.57 33.28
CA ASP A 196 12.90 17.62 32.12
C ASP A 196 14.12 18.49 32.36
N TYR A 197 13.92 19.66 33.00
CA TYR A 197 15.02 20.57 33.36
C TYR A 197 16.00 19.94 34.34
N GLU A 198 15.51 19.27 35.40
CA GLU A 198 16.34 18.54 36.36
C GLU A 198 17.10 17.38 35.72
N LEU A 199 16.44 16.64 34.80
CA LEU A 199 17.11 15.58 34.03
C LEU A 199 18.23 16.19 33.17
N LEU A 200 17.96 17.25 32.43
CA LEU A 200 18.96 17.94 31.60
C LEU A 200 20.14 18.40 32.42
N LYS A 201 19.87 19.04 33.56
CA LYS A 201 20.90 19.51 34.48
C LYS A 201 21.81 18.35 34.97
N ARG A 202 21.20 17.22 35.36
CA ARG A 202 21.92 16.05 35.82
C ARG A 202 22.78 15.39 34.71
N LEU A 203 22.34 15.48 33.46
CA LEU A 203 23.09 14.89 32.32
C LEU A 203 24.17 15.85 31.79
N ALA A 204 24.07 17.15 32.05
CA ALA A 204 24.99 18.15 31.55
C ALA A 204 26.12 18.49 32.53
N TYR A 205 25.99 18.16 33.82
CA TYR A 205 26.93 18.41 34.92
C TYR A 205 27.20 17.13 35.72
#